data_8c9b218fe2022672c80e7c2d0945800c
#
_entry.id   8c9b218fe2022672c80e7c2d0945800c
#
_cell.length_a   1.000
_cell.length_b   1.000
_cell.length_c   1.000
_cell.angle_alpha   90.00
_cell.angle_beta   90.00
_cell.angle_gamma   90.00
#
_symmetry.space_group_name_H-M   'P 1'
#
loop_
_entity.id
_entity.type
_entity.pdbx_description
1 polymer ?
#
loop_
_entity_poly.entity_id
_entity_poly.type
_entity_poly.pdbx_seq_one_letter_code
_entity_poly.pdbx_strand_id
1 'polypeptide(L)'
;MKNKKIKHTSKPVNIGIKAISFGLNDGGCSYVTNFPGTYSHDIFSFLGGKQISVNEKVAFEMAYGASLAGSRSVCCLKNVGLNVAADPFLNSMISGVNAGLVVVLIIMLIIVWLGY
;
A
#
# COMPACT_ATOMS: atom_id res chain seq x y z
N MET A 1 14.40 -18.62 18.64
CA MET A 1 13.31 -18.06 17.80
C MET A 1 12.19 -19.07 17.70
N LYS A 2 11.02 -18.82 18.31
CA LYS A 2 9.88 -19.73 18.23
C LYS A 2 9.19 -19.56 16.88
N ASN A 3 9.25 -20.60 16.04
CA ASN A 3 8.46 -20.69 14.82
C ASN A 3 6.97 -20.62 15.18
N LYS A 4 6.36 -19.45 15.00
CA LYS A 4 4.92 -19.30 15.10
C LYS A 4 4.32 -19.91 13.85
N LYS A 5 3.84 -21.17 13.93
CA LYS A 5 3.09 -21.82 12.86
C LYS A 5 1.91 -20.92 12.50
N ILE A 6 1.91 -20.44 11.26
CA ILE A 6 0.80 -19.69 10.67
C ILE A 6 -0.40 -20.65 10.63
N LYS A 7 -1.40 -20.43 11.49
CA LYS A 7 -2.68 -21.12 11.36
C LYS A 7 -3.38 -20.52 10.13
N HIS A 8 -3.33 -21.22 9.01
CA HIS A 8 -4.24 -20.98 7.92
C HIS A 8 -5.67 -21.20 8.42
N THR A 9 -6.33 -20.13 8.80
CA THR A 9 -7.77 -20.18 9.03
C THR A 9 -8.43 -20.28 7.67
N SER A 10 -9.07 -21.38 7.37
CA SER A 10 -9.76 -21.72 6.13
C SER A 10 -11.05 -20.90 5.89
N LYS A 11 -11.05 -19.63 6.23
CA LYS A 11 -12.15 -18.74 5.87
C LYS A 11 -11.91 -18.20 4.47
N PRO A 12 -12.85 -18.41 3.54
CA PRO A 12 -12.70 -17.86 2.19
C PRO A 12 -12.57 -16.33 2.30
N VAL A 13 -11.51 -15.79 1.72
CA VAL A 13 -11.32 -14.35 1.62
C VAL A 13 -12.24 -13.88 0.49
N ASN A 14 -13.39 -13.36 0.84
CA ASN A 14 -14.42 -13.01 -0.13
C ASN A 14 -14.15 -11.70 -0.87
N ILE A 15 -13.13 -10.90 -0.47
CA ILE A 15 -12.84 -9.60 -1.03
C ILE A 15 -11.32 -9.45 -1.18
N GLY A 16 -10.84 -9.09 -2.38
CA GLY A 16 -9.41 -8.89 -2.68
C GLY A 16 -8.71 -7.89 -1.76
N ILE A 17 -9.41 -6.85 -1.33
CA ILE A 17 -8.92 -5.85 -0.36
C ILE A 17 -8.47 -6.52 0.95
N LYS A 18 -9.26 -7.44 1.50
CA LYS A 18 -8.91 -8.17 2.72
C LYS A 18 -7.72 -9.12 2.49
N ALA A 19 -7.67 -9.77 1.32
CA ALA A 19 -6.56 -10.67 0.98
C ALA A 19 -5.23 -9.92 0.95
N ILE A 20 -5.20 -8.74 0.30
CA ILE A 20 -4.02 -7.88 0.25
C ILE A 20 -3.62 -7.44 1.66
N SER A 21 -4.58 -6.99 2.47
CA SER A 21 -4.31 -6.53 3.84
C SER A 21 -3.76 -7.65 4.74
N PHE A 22 -4.30 -8.86 4.63
CA PHE A 22 -3.77 -10.02 5.36
C PHE A 22 -2.37 -10.39 4.88
N GLY A 23 -2.12 -10.41 3.57
CA GLY A 23 -0.80 -10.68 3.03
C GLY A 23 0.25 -9.66 3.48
N LEU A 24 -0.11 -8.39 3.54
CA LEU A 24 0.77 -7.32 4.05
C LEU A 24 1.07 -7.49 5.55
N ASN A 25 0.05 -7.81 6.36
CA ASN A 25 0.24 -8.10 7.78
C ASN A 25 1.11 -9.34 8.00
N ASP A 26 0.85 -10.43 7.28
CA ASP A 26 1.63 -11.66 7.36
C ASP A 26 3.07 -11.45 6.87
N GLY A 27 3.26 -10.56 5.90
CA GLY A 27 4.57 -10.10 5.43
C GLY A 27 5.31 -9.19 6.40
N GLY A 28 4.70 -8.85 7.55
CA GLY A 28 5.31 -8.03 8.59
C GLY A 28 5.38 -6.54 8.23
N CYS A 29 4.43 -6.06 7.42
CA CYS A 29 4.31 -4.63 7.18
C CYS A 29 3.94 -3.90 8.47
N SER A 30 4.75 -2.92 8.86
CA SER A 30 4.62 -2.20 10.14
C SER A 30 4.33 -0.71 9.98
N TYR A 31 4.47 -0.17 8.77
CA TYR A 31 4.21 1.23 8.49
C TYR A 31 3.36 1.40 7.23
N VAL A 32 2.26 2.10 7.36
CA VAL A 32 1.24 2.20 6.29
C VAL A 32 0.90 3.66 6.06
N THR A 33 1.02 4.10 4.84
CA THR A 33 0.64 5.45 4.43
C THR A 33 -0.50 5.42 3.42
N ASN A 34 -1.29 6.47 3.43
CA ASN A 34 -2.38 6.67 2.50
C ASN A 34 -2.63 8.15 2.27
N PHE A 35 -3.00 8.50 1.04
CA PHE A 35 -3.80 9.68 0.78
C PHE A 35 -5.20 9.20 0.35
N PRO A 36 -6.29 9.66 1.02
CA PRO A 36 -7.62 9.11 0.83
C PRO A 36 -8.08 9.17 -0.61
N GLY A 37 -8.50 8.04 -1.15
CA GLY A 37 -9.08 7.88 -2.46
C GLY A 37 -10.01 6.67 -2.45
N THR A 38 -10.75 6.45 -3.52
CA THR A 38 -11.71 5.34 -3.63
C THR A 38 -11.00 4.00 -3.38
N TYR A 39 -11.51 3.20 -2.44
CA TYR A 39 -11.03 1.86 -2.04
C TYR A 39 -9.61 1.78 -1.45
N SER A 40 -8.71 2.75 -1.68
CA SER A 40 -7.39 2.73 -1.04
C SER A 40 -7.50 2.85 0.48
N HIS A 41 -8.52 3.56 0.96
CA HIS A 41 -8.83 3.69 2.37
C HIS A 41 -9.26 2.35 3.01
N ASP A 42 -9.93 1.49 2.24
CA ASP A 42 -10.41 0.20 2.75
C ASP A 42 -9.23 -0.74 3.07
N ILE A 43 -8.22 -0.81 2.20
CA ILE A 43 -6.98 -1.57 2.50
C ILE A 43 -6.30 -0.99 3.73
N PHE A 44 -6.13 0.32 3.73
CA PHE A 44 -5.52 1.06 4.83
C PHE A 44 -6.22 0.79 6.17
N SER A 45 -7.56 0.62 6.18
CA SER A 45 -8.34 0.41 7.41
C SER A 45 -8.04 -0.92 8.12
N PHE A 46 -7.58 -1.95 7.40
CA PHE A 46 -7.27 -3.28 7.95
C PHE A 46 -5.82 -3.43 8.43
N LEU A 47 -4.97 -2.45 8.21
CA LEU A 47 -3.55 -2.48 8.55
C LEU A 47 -3.26 -1.71 9.83
N GLY A 48 -2.19 -2.06 10.53
CA GLY A 48 -1.65 -1.28 11.66
C GLY A 48 -0.64 -0.21 11.21
N GLY A 49 -0.17 0.65 12.11
CA GLY A 49 0.88 1.64 11.82
C GLY A 49 0.49 2.72 10.82
N LYS A 50 -0.76 3.18 10.87
CA LYS A 50 -1.41 4.02 9.87
C LYS A 50 -1.02 5.49 9.95
N GLN A 51 -0.70 6.08 8.79
CA GLN A 51 -0.46 7.51 8.63
C GLN A 51 -1.23 8.04 7.41
N ILE A 52 -2.06 9.03 7.62
CA ILE A 52 -2.72 9.77 6.53
C ILE A 52 -1.85 10.98 6.19
N SER A 53 -1.58 11.15 4.92
CA SER A 53 -0.76 12.25 4.40
C SER A 53 -1.61 13.38 3.82
N VAL A 54 -0.95 14.48 3.49
CA VAL A 54 -1.58 15.66 2.87
C VAL A 54 -1.75 15.52 1.35
N ASN A 55 -0.98 14.63 0.71
CA ASN A 55 -1.12 14.27 -0.70
C ASN A 55 -0.41 12.95 -0.99
N GLU A 56 -0.52 12.46 -2.22
CA GLU A 56 0.04 11.17 -2.65
C GLU A 56 1.58 11.18 -2.66
N LYS A 57 2.20 12.29 -3.04
CA LYS A 57 3.66 12.42 -3.03
C LYS A 57 4.18 12.23 -1.61
N VAL A 58 3.63 12.94 -0.64
CA VAL A 58 4.01 12.83 0.76
C VAL A 58 3.70 11.44 1.31
N ALA A 59 2.56 10.82 0.93
CA ALA A 59 2.25 9.44 1.31
C ALA A 59 3.35 8.48 0.90
N PHE A 60 3.81 8.60 -0.36
CA PHE A 60 4.88 7.76 -0.86
C PHE A 60 6.22 8.04 -0.16
N GLU A 61 6.60 9.30 -0.02
CA GLU A 61 7.85 9.70 0.63
C GLU A 61 7.94 9.22 2.09
N MET A 62 6.83 9.26 2.83
CA MET A 62 6.76 8.73 4.19
C MET A 62 6.97 7.21 4.23
N ALA A 63 6.31 6.45 3.35
CA ALA A 63 6.50 5.00 3.26
C ALA A 63 7.92 4.66 2.81
N TYR A 64 8.47 5.41 1.87
CA TYR A 64 9.84 5.25 1.39
C TYR A 64 10.86 5.53 2.50
N GLY A 65 10.69 6.63 3.24
CA GLY A 65 11.54 6.96 4.38
C GLY A 65 11.50 5.87 5.47
N ALA A 66 10.31 5.32 5.76
CA ALA A 66 10.16 4.20 6.69
C ALA A 66 10.94 2.95 6.20
N SER A 67 10.87 2.66 4.89
CA SER A 67 11.62 1.56 4.28
C SER A 67 13.14 1.76 4.41
N LEU A 68 13.62 2.98 4.14
CA LEU A 68 15.04 3.31 4.32
C LEU A 68 15.48 3.16 5.78
N ALA A 69 14.61 3.46 6.73
CA ALA A 69 14.82 3.26 8.16
C ALA A 69 14.71 1.79 8.62
N GLY A 70 14.44 0.84 7.72
CA GLY A 70 14.39 -0.59 8.03
C GLY A 70 13.00 -1.13 8.37
N SER A 71 11.93 -0.35 8.22
CA SER A 71 10.56 -0.80 8.42
C SER A 71 9.93 -1.25 7.11
N ARG A 72 9.36 -2.45 7.06
CA ARG A 72 8.53 -2.86 5.92
C ARG A 72 7.30 -1.97 5.85
N SER A 73 7.12 -1.31 4.73
CA SER A 73 6.12 -0.26 4.56
C SER A 73 5.25 -0.47 3.34
N VAL A 74 4.07 0.12 3.38
CA VAL A 74 3.15 0.15 2.24
C VAL A 74 2.58 1.54 2.05
N CYS A 75 2.49 1.95 0.80
CA CYS A 75 1.79 3.16 0.37
C CYS A 75 0.54 2.76 -0.41
N CYS A 76 -0.64 3.14 0.09
CA CYS A 76 -1.91 2.86 -0.56
C CYS A 76 -2.41 4.12 -1.27
N LEU A 77 -2.53 4.05 -2.58
CA LEU A 77 -2.94 5.19 -3.41
C LEU A 77 -4.05 4.78 -4.39
N LYS A 78 -4.82 5.75 -4.82
CA LYS A 78 -5.61 5.63 -6.04
C LYS A 78 -4.66 5.62 -7.25
N ASN A 79 -5.02 4.92 -8.33
CA ASN A 79 -4.16 4.79 -9.51
C ASN A 79 -3.67 6.13 -10.09
N VAL A 80 -4.56 7.12 -10.17
CA VAL A 80 -4.20 8.46 -10.67
C VAL A 80 -3.27 9.22 -9.73
N GLY A 81 -3.24 8.86 -8.45
CA GLY A 81 -2.34 9.43 -7.45
C GLY A 81 -0.87 9.08 -7.69
N LEU A 82 -0.58 8.04 -8.47
CA LEU A 82 0.78 7.72 -8.86
C LEU A 82 1.42 8.85 -9.69
N ASN A 83 0.64 9.57 -10.48
CA ASN A 83 1.15 10.73 -11.23
C ASN A 83 1.65 11.84 -10.29
N VAL A 84 0.98 12.03 -9.15
CA VAL A 84 1.40 13.00 -8.13
C VAL A 84 2.67 12.53 -7.42
N ALA A 85 2.81 11.23 -7.20
CA ALA A 85 3.95 10.60 -6.54
C ALA A 85 5.07 10.18 -7.50
N ALA A 86 4.98 10.50 -8.80
CA ALA A 86 5.88 9.98 -9.83
C ALA A 86 7.36 10.31 -9.57
N ASP A 87 7.65 11.54 -9.16
CA ASP A 87 9.02 11.98 -8.87
C ASP A 87 9.69 11.12 -7.78
N PRO A 88 9.20 11.05 -6.54
CA PRO A 88 9.83 10.21 -5.53
C PRO A 88 9.74 8.71 -5.86
N PHE A 89 8.69 8.26 -6.57
CA PHE A 89 8.57 6.88 -7.00
C PHE A 89 9.72 6.48 -7.95
N LEU A 90 9.98 7.28 -8.98
CA LEU A 90 11.08 7.03 -9.91
C LEU A 90 12.45 7.15 -9.25
N ASN A 91 12.63 8.15 -8.38
CA ASN A 91 13.87 8.31 -7.63
C ASN A 91 14.15 7.12 -6.68
N SER A 92 13.11 6.53 -6.09
CA SER A 92 13.26 5.35 -5.23
C SER A 92 13.74 4.11 -5.99
N MET A 93 13.43 4.00 -7.29
CA MET A 93 13.94 2.92 -8.14
C MET A 93 15.45 3.02 -8.38
N ILE A 94 15.99 4.23 -8.39
CA ILE A 94 17.42 4.48 -8.57
C ILE A 94 18.16 4.30 -7.24
N SER A 95 17.62 4.86 -6.16
CA SER A 95 18.27 4.85 -4.84
C SER A 95 18.08 3.53 -4.09
N GLY A 96 17.06 2.74 -4.47
CA GLY A 96 16.71 1.50 -3.80
C GLY A 96 15.98 1.70 -2.47
N VAL A 97 15.76 0.60 -1.78
CA VAL A 97 15.11 0.52 -0.46
C VAL A 97 15.94 -0.37 0.47
N ASN A 98 15.85 -0.13 1.77
CA ASN A 98 16.52 -0.96 2.77
C ASN A 98 15.64 -2.12 3.25
N ALA A 99 14.37 -1.83 3.59
CA ALA A 99 13.35 -2.84 3.85
C ALA A 99 12.33 -2.88 2.71
N GLY A 100 11.42 -3.86 2.72
CA GLY A 100 10.40 -3.95 1.68
C GLY A 100 9.47 -2.74 1.64
N LEU A 101 9.26 -2.18 0.47
CA LEU A 101 8.27 -1.15 0.18
C LEU A 101 7.28 -1.68 -0.85
N VAL A 102 6.00 -1.67 -0.52
CA VAL A 102 4.92 -2.06 -1.42
C VAL A 102 4.08 -0.83 -1.76
N VAL A 103 3.79 -0.64 -3.04
CA VAL A 103 2.84 0.38 -3.48
C VAL A 103 1.59 -0.32 -3.98
N VAL A 104 0.47 -0.06 -3.32
CA VAL A 104 -0.83 -0.60 -3.71
C VAL A 104 -1.60 0.48 -4.46
N LEU A 105 -1.79 0.24 -5.75
CA LEU A 105 -2.56 1.13 -6.62
C LEU A 105 -3.93 0.51 -6.90
N ILE A 106 -4.97 1.19 -6.47
CA ILE A 106 -6.34 0.74 -6.72
C ILE A 106 -6.85 1.40 -8.00
N ILE A 107 -7.12 0.55 -8.97
CA ILE A 107 -7.66 0.96 -10.27
C ILE A 107 -9.18 0.78 -10.22
N MET A 108 -9.90 1.87 -10.44
CA MET A 108 -11.33 1.81 -10.75
C MET A 108 -11.45 1.81 -12.27
N LEU A 109 -11.89 0.72 -12.86
CA LEU A 109 -12.17 0.65 -14.28
C LEU A 109 -13.44 1.47 -14.58
N ILE A 110 -13.28 2.67 -15.08
CA ILE A 110 -14.38 3.45 -15.64
C ILE A 110 -14.47 3.10 -17.11
N ILE A 111 -15.48 2.33 -17.49
CA ILE A 111 -15.83 2.15 -18.89
C ILE A 111 -16.56 3.43 -19.31
N VAL A 112 -15.85 4.32 -19.97
CA VAL A 112 -16.49 5.46 -20.66
C VAL A 112 -17.10 4.92 -21.94
N TRP A 113 -18.40 4.73 -21.94
CA TRP A 113 -19.15 4.41 -23.17
C TRP A 113 -19.30 5.72 -23.95
N LEU A 114 -18.45 5.90 -24.96
CA LEU A 114 -18.67 6.95 -25.95
C LEU A 114 -19.73 6.43 -26.93
N GLY A 115 -21.01 6.70 -26.64
CA GLY A 115 -22.07 6.48 -27.60
C GLY A 115 -21.91 7.49 -28.75
N TYR A 116 -21.90 6.98 -29.99
CA TYR A 116 -22.13 7.77 -31.19
C TYR A 116 -23.61 7.90 -31.44
#